data_8b582e2cccb61813963cf8b34e8d6c7f
#
_entry.id   8b582e2cccb61813963cf8b34e8d6c7f
#
_cell.length_a   1.000
_cell.length_b   1.000
_cell.length_c   1.000
_cell.angle_alpha   90.00
_cell.angle_beta   90.00
_cell.angle_gamma   90.00
#
_symmetry.space_group_name_H-M   'P 1'
#
loop_
_entity.id
_entity.type
_entity.pdbx_description
1 polymer ?
#
loop_
_entity_poly.entity_id
_entity_poly.type
_entity_poly.pdbx_seq_one_letter_code
_entity_poly.pdbx_strand_id
1 'polypeptide(L)'
;MYREAYRIPKAFLWIIGITTVTTLVMMVAVASQTGWSTEIFWSVVGVTVLQVFTAWLIRRPCRIEVAPGGISIQYRPFNIGPKHINWPEVTRIYHQKVDPMGDFMGYGVRMKGWKKDGRIIAYAFEEGTYAFFERRQGSTVAFQITQPEAWHAVLNDLEARGIPVER
;
A
#
# COMPACT_ATOMS: atom_id res chain seq x y z
N MET A 1 -15.84 -2.84 -15.14
CA MET A 1 -15.25 -1.90 -14.15
C MET A 1 -14.91 -2.70 -12.91
N TYR A 2 -13.65 -2.72 -12.51
CA TYR A 2 -13.14 -3.47 -11.37
C TYR A 2 -12.64 -2.48 -10.31
N ARG A 3 -13.03 -2.69 -9.05
CA ARG A 3 -12.65 -1.82 -7.93
C ARG A 3 -12.22 -2.65 -6.75
N GLU A 4 -11.09 -2.30 -6.18
CA GLU A 4 -10.60 -2.88 -4.94
C GLU A 4 -10.19 -1.83 -3.93
N ALA A 5 -10.31 -2.19 -2.66
CA ALA A 5 -9.91 -1.33 -1.55
C ALA A 5 -9.13 -2.17 -0.52
N TYR A 6 -7.83 -2.02 -0.51
CA TYR A 6 -6.95 -2.71 0.42
C TYR A 6 -6.77 -1.90 1.69
N ARG A 7 -6.72 -2.61 2.80
CA ARG A 7 -6.40 -2.03 4.11
C ARG A 7 -5.19 -2.75 4.67
N ILE A 8 -4.37 -2.02 5.39
CA ILE A 8 -3.26 -2.61 6.14
C ILE A 8 -3.84 -3.60 7.17
N PRO A 9 -3.22 -4.78 7.36
CA PRO A 9 -3.68 -5.78 8.30
C PRO A 9 -3.88 -5.20 9.70
N LYS A 10 -4.95 -5.61 10.38
CA LYS A 10 -5.29 -5.13 11.73
C LYS A 10 -4.16 -5.34 12.75
N ALA A 11 -3.31 -6.35 12.52
CA ALA A 11 -2.14 -6.61 13.35
C ALA A 11 -1.23 -5.38 13.49
N PHE A 12 -1.06 -4.57 12.44
CA PHE A 12 -0.26 -3.34 12.50
C PHE A 12 -0.87 -2.28 13.43
N LEU A 13 -2.20 -2.20 13.47
CA LEU A 13 -2.88 -1.29 14.40
C LEU A 13 -2.68 -1.73 15.86
N TRP A 14 -2.68 -3.05 16.09
CA TRP A 14 -2.37 -3.60 17.42
C TRP A 14 -0.92 -3.31 17.82
N ILE A 15 0.04 -3.48 16.91
CA ILE A 15 1.45 -3.14 17.17
C ILE A 15 1.58 -1.67 17.56
N ILE A 16 0.96 -0.75 16.81
CA ILE A 16 0.97 0.68 17.14
C ILE A 16 0.30 0.94 18.49
N GLY A 17 -0.83 0.29 18.76
CA GLY A 17 -1.51 0.42 20.06
C GLY A 17 -0.63 -0.03 21.23
N ILE A 18 -0.02 -1.20 21.11
CA ILE A 18 0.87 -1.74 22.14
C ILE A 18 2.10 -0.82 22.34
N THR A 19 2.76 -0.41 21.26
CA THR A 19 3.92 0.49 21.35
C THR A 19 3.53 1.84 21.94
N THR A 20 2.34 2.37 21.63
CA THR A 20 1.83 3.60 22.24
C THR A 20 1.69 3.46 23.75
N VAL A 21 1.00 2.40 24.20
CA VAL A 21 0.80 2.15 25.64
C VAL A 21 2.13 1.96 26.34
N THR A 22 3.03 1.14 25.78
CA THR A 22 4.35 0.89 26.38
C THR A 22 5.16 2.18 26.50
N THR A 23 5.18 3.00 25.47
CA THR A 23 5.89 4.30 25.49
C THR A 23 5.32 5.22 26.55
N LEU A 24 4.01 5.33 26.64
CA LEU A 24 3.36 6.17 27.65
C LEU A 24 3.68 5.69 29.08
N VAL A 25 3.61 4.37 29.33
CA VAL A 25 3.94 3.79 30.64
C VAL A 25 5.40 4.09 31.01
N MET A 26 6.34 3.91 30.06
CA MET A 26 7.75 4.23 30.31
C MET A 26 7.96 5.71 30.61
N MET A 27 7.31 6.61 29.88
CA MET A 27 7.45 8.05 30.10
C MET A 27 6.87 8.47 31.46
N VAL A 28 5.73 7.91 31.87
CA VAL A 28 5.15 8.14 33.21
C VAL A 28 6.08 7.60 34.31
N ALA A 29 6.67 6.41 34.11
CA ALA A 29 7.62 5.84 35.07
C ALA A 29 8.88 6.71 35.24
N VAL A 30 9.41 7.24 34.14
CA VAL A 30 10.55 8.19 34.19
C VAL A 30 10.12 9.47 34.90
N ALA A 31 8.98 10.05 34.56
CA ALA A 31 8.50 11.27 35.19
C ALA A 31 8.23 11.11 36.69
N SER A 32 7.81 9.92 37.14
CA SER A 32 7.59 9.65 38.56
C SER A 32 8.89 9.61 39.37
N GLN A 33 10.03 9.25 38.75
CA GLN A 33 11.35 9.19 39.40
C GLN A 33 12.10 10.53 39.32
N THR A 34 11.99 11.24 38.21
CA THR A 34 12.74 12.48 37.96
C THR A 34 11.95 13.76 38.24
N GLY A 35 10.66 13.62 38.51
CA GLY A 35 9.72 14.74 38.59
C GLY A 35 9.20 15.17 37.20
N TRP A 36 8.01 15.75 37.18
CA TRP A 36 7.40 16.28 35.98
C TRP A 36 8.05 17.60 35.57
N SER A 37 8.77 17.59 34.45
CA SER A 37 9.26 18.82 33.82
C SER A 37 8.38 19.18 32.60
N THR A 38 8.42 20.45 32.23
CA THR A 38 7.74 20.94 31.01
C THR A 38 8.22 20.20 29.77
N GLU A 39 9.47 19.82 29.70
CA GLU A 39 10.08 19.09 28.59
C GLU A 39 9.53 17.67 28.45
N ILE A 40 9.39 16.96 29.59
CA ILE A 40 8.79 15.62 29.62
C ILE A 40 7.34 15.71 29.15
N PHE A 41 6.58 16.70 29.64
CA PHE A 41 5.19 16.88 29.24
C PHE A 41 5.06 17.07 27.72
N TRP A 42 5.82 17.98 27.11
CA TRP A 42 5.75 18.20 25.67
C TRP A 42 6.26 17.01 24.87
N SER A 43 7.21 16.22 25.37
CA SER A 43 7.67 14.99 24.73
C SER A 43 6.55 13.93 24.70
N VAL A 44 5.82 13.74 25.80
CA VAL A 44 4.66 12.83 25.87
C VAL A 44 3.59 13.25 24.88
N VAL A 45 3.23 14.54 24.85
CA VAL A 45 2.25 15.07 23.91
C VAL A 45 2.69 14.86 22.47
N GLY A 46 3.93 15.20 22.13
CA GLY A 46 4.47 15.06 20.78
C GLY A 46 4.46 13.62 20.28
N VAL A 47 4.95 12.67 21.10
CA VAL A 47 4.94 11.24 20.75
C VAL A 47 3.51 10.73 20.57
N THR A 48 2.59 11.08 21.47
CA THR A 48 1.19 10.66 21.38
C THR A 48 0.53 11.17 20.10
N VAL A 49 0.69 12.46 19.80
CA VAL A 49 0.16 13.06 18.56
C VAL A 49 0.72 12.37 17.32
N LEU A 50 2.04 12.12 17.29
CA LEU A 50 2.68 11.43 16.18
C LEU A 50 2.12 10.01 15.98
N GLN A 51 1.92 9.25 17.06
CA GLN A 51 1.38 7.89 17.00
C GLN A 51 -0.09 7.88 16.55
N VAL A 52 -0.92 8.78 17.08
CA VAL A 52 -2.32 8.92 16.65
C VAL A 52 -2.39 9.30 15.17
N PHE A 53 -1.55 10.23 14.74
CA PHE A 53 -1.47 10.65 13.34
C PHE A 53 -1.03 9.49 12.44
N THR A 54 -0.03 8.71 12.85
CA THR A 54 0.42 7.53 12.12
C THR A 54 -0.68 6.47 12.01
N ALA A 55 -1.39 6.18 13.10
CA ALA A 55 -2.51 5.26 13.10
C ALA A 55 -3.65 5.74 12.19
N TRP A 56 -3.92 7.04 12.15
CA TRP A 56 -4.91 7.64 11.25
C TRP A 56 -4.50 7.51 9.78
N LEU A 57 -3.23 7.74 9.45
CA LEU A 57 -2.70 7.55 8.10
C LEU A 57 -2.82 6.11 7.62
N ILE A 58 -2.45 5.16 8.48
CA ILE A 58 -2.47 3.72 8.17
C ILE A 58 -3.89 3.19 7.95
N ARG A 59 -4.90 3.78 8.58
CA ARG A 59 -6.31 3.40 8.36
C ARG A 59 -6.86 3.75 6.98
N ARG A 60 -6.17 4.61 6.23
CA ARG A 60 -6.64 5.01 4.89
C ARG A 60 -6.52 3.86 3.90
N PRO A 61 -7.62 3.48 3.21
CA PRO A 61 -7.56 2.40 2.23
C PRO A 61 -6.77 2.82 0.99
N CYS A 62 -6.01 1.88 0.44
CA CYS A 62 -5.54 1.96 -0.93
C CYS A 62 -6.70 1.58 -1.86
N ARG A 63 -7.07 2.46 -2.75
CA ARG A 63 -8.12 2.21 -3.74
C ARG A 63 -7.50 2.02 -5.10
N ILE A 64 -7.86 0.93 -5.75
CA ILE A 64 -7.46 0.61 -7.11
C ILE A 64 -8.73 0.43 -7.94
N GLU A 65 -8.78 1.14 -9.03
CA GLU A 65 -9.90 1.11 -9.97
C GLU A 65 -9.38 0.85 -11.37
N VAL A 66 -9.86 -0.23 -11.97
CA VAL A 66 -9.58 -0.59 -13.37
C VAL A 66 -10.82 -0.26 -14.19
N ALA A 67 -10.67 0.69 -15.07
CA ALA A 67 -11.73 1.27 -15.90
C ALA A 67 -11.38 1.16 -17.39
N PRO A 68 -12.33 1.40 -18.30
CA PRO A 68 -12.08 1.38 -19.75
C PRO A 68 -10.96 2.32 -20.22
N GLY A 69 -10.69 3.41 -19.49
CA GLY A 69 -9.63 4.37 -19.82
C GLY A 69 -8.26 4.03 -19.27
N GLY A 70 -8.17 3.11 -18.31
CA GLY A 70 -6.91 2.81 -17.63
C GLY A 70 -7.08 2.39 -16.18
N ILE A 71 -5.98 2.44 -15.45
CA ILE A 71 -5.90 2.10 -14.03
C ILE A 71 -5.74 3.37 -13.22
N SER A 72 -6.58 3.54 -12.21
CA SER A 72 -6.48 4.62 -11.24
C SER A 72 -6.13 4.05 -9.88
N ILE A 73 -5.05 4.57 -9.29
CA ILE A 73 -4.56 4.11 -8.01
C ILE A 73 -4.48 5.30 -7.06
N GLN A 74 -5.19 5.21 -5.95
CA GLN A 74 -5.18 6.22 -4.90
C GLN A 74 -4.83 5.59 -3.56
N TYR A 75 -3.69 6.00 -3.00
CA TYR A 75 -3.27 5.59 -1.67
C TYR A 75 -2.82 6.80 -0.87
N ARG A 76 -3.72 7.37 -0.09
CA ARG A 76 -3.38 8.43 0.86
C ARG A 76 -2.65 7.78 2.06
N PRO A 77 -1.53 8.32 2.53
CA PRO A 77 -0.98 9.67 2.28
C PRO A 77 0.01 9.78 1.12
N PHE A 78 0.40 8.66 0.47
CA PHE A 78 1.48 8.65 -0.50
C PHE A 78 1.11 9.34 -1.83
N ASN A 79 -0.19 9.33 -2.18
CA ASN A 79 -0.69 10.03 -3.37
C ASN A 79 -1.79 11.01 -2.95
N ILE A 80 -1.56 12.30 -3.09
CA ILE A 80 -2.58 13.32 -2.84
C ILE A 80 -3.72 13.21 -3.86
N GLY A 81 -3.40 12.94 -5.14
CA GLY A 81 -4.35 12.63 -6.20
C GLY A 81 -4.23 11.18 -6.68
N PRO A 82 -5.22 10.68 -7.45
CA PRO A 82 -5.13 9.38 -8.07
C PRO A 82 -4.00 9.37 -9.11
N LYS A 83 -3.19 8.31 -9.09
CA LYS A 83 -2.22 8.05 -10.15
C LYS A 83 -2.93 7.30 -11.26
N HIS A 84 -2.99 7.89 -12.44
CA HIS A 84 -3.57 7.27 -13.63
C HIS A 84 -2.49 6.60 -14.48
N ILE A 85 -2.83 5.43 -15.00
CA ILE A 85 -2.03 4.69 -15.98
C ILE A 85 -2.96 4.37 -17.13
N ASN A 86 -2.69 4.94 -18.30
CA ASN A 86 -3.50 4.73 -19.48
C ASN A 86 -3.15 3.41 -20.16
N TRP A 87 -4.12 2.73 -20.76
CA TRP A 87 -3.90 1.45 -21.45
C TRP A 87 -2.81 1.50 -22.51
N PRO A 88 -2.66 2.54 -23.34
CA PRO A 88 -1.57 2.64 -24.33
C PRO A 88 -0.17 2.64 -23.74
N GLU A 89 -0.03 2.92 -22.43
CA GLU A 89 1.24 2.85 -21.72
C GLU A 89 1.59 1.42 -21.27
N VAL A 90 0.60 0.53 -21.16
CA VAL A 90 0.75 -0.85 -20.69
C VAL A 90 1.18 -1.72 -21.86
N THR A 91 2.32 -2.38 -21.71
CA THR A 91 2.89 -3.27 -22.74
C THR A 91 2.53 -4.73 -22.49
N ARG A 92 2.32 -5.10 -21.25
CA ARG A 92 2.06 -6.49 -20.85
C ARG A 92 1.36 -6.53 -19.50
N ILE A 93 0.44 -7.50 -19.37
CA ILE A 93 -0.19 -7.83 -18.08
C ILE A 93 0.11 -9.30 -17.81
N TYR A 94 0.66 -9.60 -16.64
CA TYR A 94 0.92 -10.97 -16.22
C TYR A 94 0.57 -11.17 -14.75
N HIS A 95 0.42 -12.43 -14.35
CA HIS A 95 0.03 -12.81 -13.00
C HIS A 95 1.16 -13.56 -12.32
N GLN A 96 1.37 -13.26 -11.05
CA GLN A 96 2.35 -13.96 -10.23
C GLN A 96 1.84 -14.08 -8.79
N LYS A 97 2.09 -15.23 -8.16
CA LYS A 97 1.90 -15.39 -6.72
C LYS A 97 3.01 -14.63 -6.00
N VAL A 98 2.63 -13.80 -5.04
CA VAL A 98 3.53 -12.91 -4.30
C VAL A 98 3.38 -13.15 -2.81
N ASP A 99 4.50 -13.31 -2.14
CA ASP A 99 4.63 -13.14 -0.69
C ASP A 99 5.22 -11.76 -0.41
N PRO A 100 4.44 -10.82 0.20
CA PRO A 100 4.94 -9.47 0.47
C PRO A 100 6.22 -9.43 1.30
N MET A 101 6.40 -10.37 2.24
CA MET A 101 7.61 -10.41 3.07
C MET A 101 8.82 -10.93 2.30
N GLY A 102 8.66 -12.03 1.55
CA GLY A 102 9.75 -12.63 0.78
C GLY A 102 10.12 -11.81 -0.46
N ASP A 103 9.14 -11.35 -1.22
CA ASP A 103 9.38 -10.70 -2.51
C ASP A 103 9.69 -9.21 -2.42
N PHE A 104 9.09 -8.51 -1.45
CA PHE A 104 9.15 -7.04 -1.32
C PHE A 104 9.64 -6.54 0.04
N MET A 105 10.04 -7.43 0.94
CA MET A 105 10.54 -7.11 2.28
C MET A 105 9.50 -6.34 3.13
N GLY A 106 8.22 -6.68 2.97
CA GLY A 106 7.14 -6.16 3.82
C GLY A 106 5.86 -5.76 3.10
N TYR A 107 4.91 -5.33 3.91
CA TYR A 107 3.56 -4.94 3.47
C TYR A 107 3.47 -3.46 3.10
N GLY A 108 2.44 -3.10 2.34
CA GLY A 108 2.15 -1.74 1.92
C GLY A 108 2.64 -1.40 0.52
N VAL A 109 2.99 -0.13 0.28
CA VAL A 109 3.58 0.26 -0.99
C VAL A 109 5.07 -0.02 -0.95
N ARG A 110 5.52 -0.90 -1.82
CA ARG A 110 6.91 -1.35 -1.90
C ARG A 110 7.49 -1.09 -3.28
N MET A 111 8.78 -0.83 -3.31
CA MET A 111 9.52 -0.63 -4.56
C MET A 111 10.65 -1.64 -4.64
N LYS A 112 10.72 -2.35 -5.76
CA LYS A 112 11.82 -3.27 -6.08
C LYS A 112 12.50 -2.78 -7.37
N GLY A 113 13.83 -2.68 -7.35
CA GLY A 113 14.63 -2.16 -8.46
C GLY A 113 15.00 -0.69 -8.32
N TRP A 114 16.23 -0.35 -8.77
CA TRP A 114 16.83 0.99 -8.63
C TRP A 114 16.60 1.85 -9.88
N LYS A 115 16.59 1.23 -11.06
CA LYS A 115 16.39 1.96 -12.32
C LYS A 115 14.92 2.21 -12.56
N LYS A 116 14.57 3.37 -13.10
CA LYS A 116 13.19 3.77 -13.39
C LYS A 116 12.51 2.77 -14.33
N ASP A 117 13.23 2.32 -15.35
CA ASP A 117 12.82 1.26 -16.27
C ASP A 117 13.22 -0.10 -15.67
N GLY A 118 12.28 -0.88 -15.19
CA GLY A 118 12.50 -2.14 -14.44
C GLY A 118 12.20 -2.04 -12.94
N ARG A 119 11.83 -0.86 -12.45
CA ARG A 119 11.31 -0.72 -11.09
C ARG A 119 9.91 -1.29 -11.01
N ILE A 120 9.65 -2.07 -9.97
CA ILE A 120 8.31 -2.55 -9.63
C ILE A 120 7.79 -1.72 -8.45
N ILE A 121 6.61 -1.17 -8.58
CA ILE A 121 5.86 -0.55 -7.48
C ILE A 121 4.71 -1.49 -7.15
N ALA A 122 4.85 -2.22 -6.05
CA ALA A 122 3.85 -3.16 -5.59
C ALA A 122 2.99 -2.56 -4.47
N TYR A 123 1.68 -2.74 -4.60
CA TYR A 123 0.71 -2.47 -3.55
C TYR A 123 0.42 -3.80 -2.84
N ALA A 124 1.34 -4.18 -1.94
CA ALA A 124 1.45 -5.51 -1.35
C ALA A 124 0.90 -5.51 0.07
N PHE A 125 -0.37 -5.86 0.25
CA PHE A 125 -1.05 -5.83 1.55
C PHE A 125 -1.25 -7.22 2.15
N GLU A 126 -1.35 -8.26 1.33
CA GLU A 126 -1.54 -9.66 1.76
C GLU A 126 -0.85 -10.60 0.77
N GLU A 127 -0.57 -11.84 1.18
CA GLU A 127 -0.11 -12.88 0.29
C GLU A 127 -1.22 -13.27 -0.71
N GLY A 128 -0.86 -13.51 -1.97
CA GLY A 128 -1.83 -13.91 -2.97
C GLY A 128 -1.38 -13.72 -4.41
N THR A 129 -2.34 -13.81 -5.33
CA THR A 129 -2.10 -13.57 -6.75
C THR A 129 -2.13 -12.07 -7.05
N TYR A 130 -1.12 -11.59 -7.74
CA TYR A 130 -0.96 -10.20 -8.14
C TYR A 130 -1.03 -10.07 -9.65
N ALA A 131 -1.66 -9.00 -10.12
CA ALA A 131 -1.56 -8.55 -11.49
C ALA A 131 -0.43 -7.53 -11.60
N PHE A 132 0.47 -7.76 -12.55
CA PHE A 132 1.59 -6.90 -12.88
C PHE A 132 1.31 -6.20 -14.19
N PHE A 133 1.42 -4.89 -14.21
CA PHE A 133 1.22 -4.02 -15.35
C PHE A 133 2.56 -3.43 -15.77
N GLU A 134 3.17 -4.08 -16.74
CA GLU A 134 4.42 -3.60 -17.32
C GLU A 134 4.13 -2.41 -18.24
N ARG A 135 4.93 -1.36 -18.12
CA ARG A 135 4.72 -0.11 -18.87
C ARG A 135 5.86 0.12 -19.83
N ARG A 136 5.53 0.70 -20.99
CA ARG A 136 6.51 1.08 -22.00
C ARG A 136 7.57 2.02 -21.45
N GLN A 137 7.18 2.94 -20.59
CA GLN A 137 8.07 3.86 -19.88
C GLN A 137 7.67 3.95 -18.42
N GLY A 138 8.66 3.85 -17.53
CA GLY A 138 8.46 3.95 -16.09
C GLY A 138 8.37 2.61 -15.37
N SER A 139 7.80 2.64 -14.18
CA SER A 139 7.78 1.48 -13.29
C SER A 139 6.61 0.55 -13.60
N THR A 140 6.86 -0.76 -13.55
CA THR A 140 5.80 -1.78 -13.47
C THR A 140 4.98 -1.56 -12.21
N VAL A 141 3.68 -1.67 -12.32
CA VAL A 141 2.77 -1.56 -11.18
C VAL A 141 2.17 -2.92 -10.90
N ALA A 142 2.17 -3.32 -9.64
CA ALA A 142 1.59 -4.58 -9.20
C ALA A 142 0.57 -4.37 -8.07
N PHE A 143 -0.55 -5.07 -8.13
CA PHE A 143 -1.52 -5.10 -7.05
C PHE A 143 -2.19 -6.48 -6.95
N GLN A 144 -2.64 -6.81 -5.76
CA GLN A 144 -3.31 -8.07 -5.47
C GLN A 144 -4.67 -8.17 -6.16
N ILE A 145 -5.06 -9.37 -6.53
CA ILE A 145 -6.39 -9.70 -7.05
C ILE A 145 -7.16 -10.38 -5.91
N THR A 146 -8.17 -9.73 -5.36
CA THR A 146 -9.00 -10.31 -4.29
C THR A 146 -10.31 -10.90 -4.82
N GLN A 147 -10.71 -10.51 -6.03
CA GLN A 147 -11.94 -10.96 -6.68
C GLN A 147 -11.64 -11.60 -8.05
N PRO A 148 -11.23 -12.89 -8.09
CA PRO A 148 -10.78 -13.53 -9.32
C PRO A 148 -11.81 -13.51 -10.45
N GLU A 149 -13.09 -13.76 -10.13
CA GLU A 149 -14.16 -13.80 -11.13
C GLU A 149 -14.38 -12.44 -11.80
N ALA A 150 -14.46 -11.37 -10.99
CA ALA A 150 -14.58 -10.02 -11.52
C ALA A 150 -13.34 -9.61 -12.33
N TRP A 151 -12.16 -10.10 -11.91
CA TRP A 151 -10.90 -9.88 -12.60
C TRP A 151 -10.86 -10.58 -13.96
N HIS A 152 -11.32 -11.82 -14.05
CA HIS A 152 -11.40 -12.54 -15.34
C HIS A 152 -12.27 -11.81 -16.37
N ALA A 153 -13.39 -11.22 -15.93
CA ALA A 153 -14.22 -10.41 -16.83
C ALA A 153 -13.47 -9.17 -17.36
N VAL A 154 -12.63 -8.55 -16.52
CA VAL A 154 -11.78 -7.43 -16.93
C VAL A 154 -10.72 -7.88 -17.93
N LEU A 155 -10.05 -9.01 -17.70
CA LEU A 155 -9.06 -9.53 -18.63
C LEU A 155 -9.63 -9.79 -20.02
N ASN A 156 -10.81 -10.39 -20.09
CA ASN A 156 -11.48 -10.65 -21.36
C ASN A 156 -11.78 -9.33 -22.12
N ASP A 157 -12.20 -8.27 -21.42
CA ASP A 157 -12.41 -6.95 -22.03
C ASP A 157 -11.09 -6.32 -22.50
N LEU A 158 -9.99 -6.50 -21.76
CA LEU A 158 -8.68 -5.97 -22.13
C LEU A 158 -8.08 -6.73 -23.32
N GLU A 159 -8.22 -8.04 -23.38
CA GLU A 159 -7.83 -8.88 -24.52
C GLU A 159 -8.61 -8.48 -25.79
N ALA A 160 -9.92 -8.26 -25.65
CA ALA A 160 -10.76 -7.79 -26.77
C ALA A 160 -10.33 -6.42 -27.31
N ARG A 161 -9.64 -5.62 -26.51
CA ARG A 161 -9.04 -4.32 -26.90
C ARG A 161 -7.61 -4.44 -27.41
N GLY A 162 -7.08 -5.66 -27.53
CA GLY A 162 -5.73 -5.92 -28.03
C GLY A 162 -4.60 -5.64 -27.03
N ILE A 163 -4.89 -5.59 -25.73
CA ILE A 163 -3.87 -5.46 -24.69
C ILE A 163 -3.30 -6.84 -24.41
N PRO A 164 -1.96 -7.04 -24.49
CA PRO A 164 -1.34 -8.34 -24.24
C PRO A 164 -1.52 -8.79 -22.79
N VAL A 165 -2.24 -9.90 -22.61
CA VAL A 165 -2.48 -10.53 -21.30
C VAL A 165 -1.85 -11.92 -21.30
N GLU A 166 -0.98 -12.20 -20.34
CA GLU A 166 -0.46 -13.54 -20.07
C GLU A 166 -1.21 -14.15 -18.88
N ARG A 167 -1.79 -15.31 -19.13
CA ARG A 167 -2.57 -16.08 -18.14
C ARG A 167 -1.68 -17.05 -17.38
#